data_69e31528206d38d75b1527add8ae2be7
#
_entry.id   69e31528206d38d75b1527add8ae2be7
#
_cell.length_a   1.000
_cell.length_b   1.000
_cell.length_c   1.000
_cell.angle_alpha   90.00
_cell.angle_beta   90.00
_cell.angle_gamma   90.00
#
_symmetry.space_group_name_H-M   'P 1'
#
loop_
_entity.id
_entity.type
_entity.pdbx_description
1 polymer ?
#
loop_
_entity_poly.entity_id
_entity_poly.type
_entity_poly.pdbx_seq_one_letter_code
_entity_poly.pdbx_strand_id
1 'polypeptide(L)'
;FEGKVPAVSELTDYDRQTLKDFEDVKANVERLLDTYHFRDAQKEAMNLARIGNKYLADTEPWKVVKTDPARVETILNIALQITANLAIAFEPFLPFSMEKLNKMLNVEPLGWNRLGSTDLLEAGHQLGKSELLFEKIEDSVIEAQVQKLLDTKKANEEANYRAKPIRENIEFDDFMKLDIRVGTVLE
;
A
#
# COMPACT_ATOMS: atom_id res chain seq x y z
N PHE A 1 -18.24 1.54 21.97
CA PHE A 1 -17.44 2.77 22.18
C PHE A 1 -17.89 3.91 21.26
N GLU A 2 -19.03 3.77 20.58
CA GLU A 2 -19.72 4.82 19.80
C GLU A 2 -18.81 5.58 18.80
N GLY A 3 -17.80 4.91 18.25
CA GLY A 3 -16.85 5.53 17.32
C GLY A 3 -15.90 6.54 17.96
N LYS A 4 -15.69 6.47 19.26
CA LYS A 4 -14.74 7.30 20.00
C LYS A 4 -13.54 6.50 20.44
N VAL A 5 -12.41 7.18 20.54
CA VAL A 5 -11.19 6.61 21.12
C VAL A 5 -11.42 6.32 22.59
N PRO A 6 -11.30 5.06 23.06
CA PRO A 6 -11.51 4.75 24.48
C PRO A 6 -10.40 5.33 25.37
N ALA A 7 -10.70 5.47 26.65
CA ALA A 7 -9.71 5.86 27.63
C ALA A 7 -8.76 4.69 27.95
N VAL A 8 -7.52 5.02 28.32
CA VAL A 8 -6.58 4.06 28.89
C VAL A 8 -6.84 3.98 30.38
N SER A 9 -7.01 2.76 30.90
CA SER A 9 -7.07 2.50 32.35
C SER A 9 -5.70 2.04 32.86
N GLU A 10 -5.59 0.80 33.28
CA GLU A 10 -4.35 0.22 33.77
C GLU A 10 -3.58 -0.49 32.64
N LEU A 11 -2.27 -0.17 32.49
CA LEU A 11 -1.39 -0.81 31.54
C LEU A 11 -0.74 -2.05 32.15
N THR A 12 -0.79 -3.16 31.45
CA THR A 12 -0.01 -4.37 31.75
C THR A 12 1.45 -4.18 31.31
N ASP A 13 2.33 -5.08 31.73
CA ASP A 13 3.73 -5.07 31.28
C ASP A 13 3.82 -5.34 29.76
N TYR A 14 2.89 -6.14 29.23
CA TYR A 14 2.81 -6.39 27.79
C TYR A 14 2.42 -5.13 27.00
N ASP A 15 1.49 -4.34 27.51
CA ASP A 15 1.13 -3.05 26.92
C ASP A 15 2.31 -2.09 26.89
N ARG A 16 3.01 -1.96 28.02
CA ARG A 16 4.21 -1.10 28.14
C ARG A 16 5.30 -1.53 27.16
N GLN A 17 5.52 -2.84 27.00
CA GLN A 17 6.48 -3.34 26.03
C GLN A 17 6.06 -3.03 24.60
N THR A 18 4.77 -3.24 24.27
CA THR A 18 4.23 -2.91 22.94
C THR A 18 4.39 -1.44 22.59
N LEU A 19 4.12 -0.54 23.56
CA LEU A 19 4.30 0.90 23.37
C LEU A 19 5.77 1.26 23.16
N LYS A 20 6.69 0.63 23.88
CA LYS A 20 8.14 0.83 23.71
C LYS A 20 8.62 0.39 22.33
N ASP A 21 8.08 -0.68 21.79
CA ASP A 21 8.46 -1.20 20.47
C ASP A 21 8.20 -0.17 19.35
N PHE A 22 7.30 0.81 19.54
CA PHE A 22 7.06 1.90 18.57
C PHE A 22 8.25 2.85 18.44
N GLU A 23 8.91 3.17 19.55
CA GLU A 23 10.05 4.09 19.57
C GLU A 23 11.21 3.50 18.77
N ASP A 24 11.45 2.21 18.91
CA ASP A 24 12.52 1.51 18.19
C ASP A 24 12.27 1.49 16.68
N VAL A 25 11.02 1.34 16.24
CA VAL A 25 10.66 1.38 14.82
C VAL A 25 11.00 2.74 14.21
N LYS A 26 10.70 3.85 14.90
CA LYS A 26 11.01 5.19 14.41
C LYS A 26 12.49 5.35 14.09
N ALA A 27 13.36 5.07 15.05
CA ALA A 27 14.81 5.25 14.91
C ALA A 27 15.36 4.42 13.73
N ASN A 28 14.86 3.19 13.56
CA ASN A 28 15.26 2.32 12.46
C ASN A 28 14.81 2.84 11.10
N VAL A 29 13.56 3.28 10.97
CA VAL A 29 13.04 3.80 9.69
C VAL A 29 13.77 5.08 9.30
N GLU A 30 13.98 6.03 10.22
CA GLU A 30 14.74 7.26 9.97
C GLU A 30 16.13 6.95 9.45
N ARG A 31 16.90 6.15 10.17
CA ARG A 31 18.26 5.76 9.76
C ARG A 31 18.29 5.13 8.38
N LEU A 32 17.33 4.27 8.05
CA LEU A 32 17.27 3.58 6.75
C LEU A 32 16.89 4.53 5.62
N LEU A 33 15.99 5.49 5.85
CA LEU A 33 15.64 6.52 4.88
C LEU A 33 16.82 7.47 4.63
N ASP A 34 17.51 7.93 5.68
CA ASP A 34 18.67 8.81 5.58
C ASP A 34 19.84 8.17 4.81
N THR A 35 19.94 6.85 4.88
CA THR A 35 20.96 6.08 4.14
C THR A 35 20.47 5.50 2.81
N TYR A 36 19.29 5.94 2.31
CA TYR A 36 18.69 5.51 1.04
C TYR A 36 18.37 4.02 0.94
N HIS A 37 18.18 3.32 2.06
CA HIS A 37 17.77 1.92 2.13
C HIS A 37 16.23 1.79 2.12
N PHE A 38 15.57 2.31 1.10
CA PHE A 38 14.10 2.43 1.04
C PHE A 38 13.35 1.11 1.21
N ARG A 39 13.87 0.03 0.63
CA ARG A 39 13.25 -1.30 0.77
C ARG A 39 13.27 -1.80 2.21
N ASP A 40 14.35 -1.55 2.93
CA ASP A 40 14.48 -1.98 4.32
C ASP A 40 13.71 -1.04 5.24
N ALA A 41 13.66 0.27 4.94
CA ALA A 41 12.80 1.22 5.64
C ALA A 41 11.32 0.82 5.54
N GLN A 42 10.84 0.40 4.36
CA GLN A 42 9.48 -0.10 4.19
C GLN A 42 9.23 -1.38 5.01
N LYS A 43 10.22 -2.29 5.10
CA LYS A 43 10.08 -3.49 5.95
C LYS A 43 9.97 -3.14 7.43
N GLU A 44 10.74 -2.14 7.89
CA GLU A 44 10.65 -1.67 9.28
C GLU A 44 9.32 -0.99 9.56
N ALA A 45 8.81 -0.14 8.65
CA ALA A 45 7.45 0.40 8.78
C ALA A 45 6.40 -0.72 8.85
N MET A 46 6.58 -1.82 8.10
CA MET A 46 5.70 -2.99 8.15
C MET A 46 5.81 -3.75 9.50
N ASN A 47 6.91 -3.64 10.23
CA ASN A 47 7.04 -4.23 11.56
C ASN A 47 6.05 -3.59 12.53
N LEU A 48 5.77 -2.30 12.43
CA LEU A 48 4.76 -1.63 13.24
C LEU A 48 3.36 -2.26 13.02
N ALA A 49 3.01 -2.57 11.78
CA ALA A 49 1.76 -3.27 11.47
C ALA A 49 1.74 -4.70 12.06
N ARG A 50 2.89 -5.39 12.05
CA ARG A 50 3.01 -6.72 12.66
C ARG A 50 2.88 -6.66 14.18
N ILE A 51 3.46 -5.64 14.83
CA ILE A 51 3.30 -5.40 16.27
C ILE A 51 1.81 -5.23 16.60
N GLY A 52 1.08 -4.39 15.85
CA GLY A 52 -0.35 -4.18 16.05
C GLY A 52 -1.18 -5.44 15.86
N ASN A 53 -0.93 -6.20 14.80
CA ASN A 53 -1.62 -7.47 14.54
C ASN A 53 -1.35 -8.50 15.65
N LYS A 54 -0.08 -8.62 16.07
CA LYS A 54 0.30 -9.53 17.15
C LYS A 54 -0.35 -9.12 18.46
N TYR A 55 -0.33 -7.82 18.79
CA TYR A 55 -0.94 -7.31 20.01
C TYR A 55 -2.44 -7.62 20.06
N LEU A 56 -3.20 -7.38 18.99
CA LEU A 56 -4.62 -7.72 18.92
C LEU A 56 -4.86 -9.23 18.97
N ALA A 57 -4.01 -10.04 18.33
CA ALA A 57 -4.13 -11.49 18.37
C ALA A 57 -3.86 -12.06 19.78
N ASP A 58 -2.87 -11.53 20.48
CA ASP A 58 -2.49 -12.01 21.81
C ASP A 58 -3.47 -11.53 22.90
N THR A 59 -4.03 -10.34 22.76
CA THR A 59 -4.97 -9.75 23.74
C THR A 59 -6.42 -10.14 23.51
N GLU A 60 -6.78 -10.63 22.33
CA GLU A 60 -8.10 -11.14 21.95
C GLU A 60 -9.30 -10.27 22.45
N PRO A 61 -9.37 -8.96 22.13
CA PRO A 61 -10.38 -8.06 22.70
C PRO A 61 -11.81 -8.54 22.45
N TRP A 62 -12.08 -9.26 21.36
CA TRP A 62 -13.39 -9.85 21.06
C TRP A 62 -13.83 -10.94 22.04
N LYS A 63 -12.89 -11.57 22.75
CA LYS A 63 -13.21 -12.53 23.82
C LYS A 63 -13.37 -11.81 25.17
N VAL A 64 -12.46 -10.86 25.45
CA VAL A 64 -12.39 -10.13 26.71
C VAL A 64 -13.54 -9.18 26.92
N VAL A 65 -14.16 -8.66 25.85
CA VAL A 65 -15.22 -7.63 25.93
C VAL A 65 -16.41 -8.01 26.81
N LYS A 66 -16.69 -9.31 26.97
CA LYS A 66 -17.80 -9.81 27.79
C LYS A 66 -17.47 -9.89 29.28
N THR A 67 -16.20 -9.99 29.62
CA THR A 67 -15.74 -10.22 31.01
C THR A 67 -15.06 -9.00 31.60
N ASP A 68 -14.34 -8.22 30.80
CA ASP A 68 -13.60 -7.03 31.24
C ASP A 68 -13.64 -5.93 30.15
N PRO A 69 -14.72 -5.17 30.07
CA PRO A 69 -14.84 -4.06 29.12
C PRO A 69 -13.78 -2.97 29.31
N ALA A 70 -13.34 -2.69 30.53
CA ALA A 70 -12.32 -1.67 30.83
C ALA A 70 -10.94 -2.08 30.25
N ARG A 71 -10.63 -3.37 30.31
CA ARG A 71 -9.43 -3.91 29.65
C ARG A 71 -9.49 -3.74 28.11
N VAL A 72 -10.68 -3.95 27.53
CA VAL A 72 -10.87 -3.78 26.08
C VAL A 72 -10.69 -2.31 25.67
N GLU A 73 -11.13 -1.34 26.48
CA GLU A 73 -10.90 0.07 26.23
C GLU A 73 -9.41 0.37 26.09
N THR A 74 -8.59 -0.12 27.02
CA THR A 74 -7.13 0.04 26.96
C THR A 74 -6.53 -0.62 25.71
N ILE A 75 -6.93 -1.86 25.39
CA ILE A 75 -6.46 -2.58 24.20
C ILE A 75 -6.79 -1.81 22.92
N LEU A 76 -8.02 -1.32 22.79
CA LEU A 76 -8.46 -0.59 21.60
C LEU A 76 -7.77 0.77 21.49
N ASN A 77 -7.52 1.47 22.60
CA ASN A 77 -6.76 2.70 22.59
C ASN A 77 -5.36 2.44 22.03
N ILE A 78 -4.63 1.47 22.56
CA ILE A 78 -3.27 1.12 22.09
C ILE A 78 -3.30 0.74 20.60
N ALA A 79 -4.26 -0.06 20.16
CA ALA A 79 -4.41 -0.42 18.75
C ALA A 79 -4.64 0.80 17.85
N LEU A 80 -5.39 1.79 18.32
CA LEU A 80 -5.62 3.05 17.62
C LEU A 80 -4.37 3.93 17.60
N GLN A 81 -3.57 3.97 18.68
CA GLN A 81 -2.27 4.66 18.69
C GLN A 81 -1.31 4.01 17.66
N ILE A 82 -1.27 2.66 17.58
CA ILE A 82 -0.50 1.95 16.54
C ILE A 82 -0.98 2.37 15.15
N THR A 83 -2.28 2.40 14.94
CA THR A 83 -2.89 2.76 13.65
C THR A 83 -2.54 4.20 13.24
N ALA A 84 -2.54 5.15 14.18
CA ALA A 84 -2.11 6.52 13.93
C ALA A 84 -0.60 6.61 13.61
N ASN A 85 0.23 5.83 14.29
CA ASN A 85 1.64 5.71 13.95
C ASN A 85 1.88 5.09 12.57
N LEU A 86 1.06 4.12 12.15
CA LEU A 86 1.12 3.56 10.79
C LEU A 86 0.82 4.63 9.73
N ALA A 87 -0.12 5.55 9.99
CA ALA A 87 -0.42 6.64 9.07
C ALA A 87 0.81 7.53 8.82
N ILE A 88 1.63 7.77 9.85
CA ILE A 88 2.88 8.52 9.73
C ILE A 88 3.96 7.69 9.03
N ALA A 89 4.19 6.45 9.50
CA ALA A 89 5.29 5.61 9.04
C ALA A 89 5.15 5.21 7.56
N PHE A 90 3.93 5.06 7.06
CA PHE A 90 3.65 4.68 5.68
C PHE A 90 3.38 5.86 4.74
N GLU A 91 3.28 7.07 5.23
CA GLU A 91 3.05 8.24 4.39
C GLU A 91 4.06 8.38 3.24
N PRO A 92 5.39 8.18 3.45
CA PRO A 92 6.37 8.24 2.37
C PRO A 92 6.23 7.12 1.31
N PHE A 93 5.58 6.00 1.63
CA PHE A 93 5.45 4.84 0.75
C PHE A 93 4.06 4.73 0.10
N LEU A 94 3.01 5.09 0.83
CA LEU A 94 1.60 4.91 0.46
C LEU A 94 0.78 6.17 0.75
N PRO A 95 1.13 7.35 0.21
CA PRO A 95 0.54 8.63 0.60
C PRO A 95 -0.98 8.65 0.46
N PHE A 96 -1.53 8.13 -0.64
CA PHE A 96 -2.97 8.12 -0.87
C PHE A 96 -3.75 7.23 0.10
N SER A 97 -3.15 6.10 0.52
CA SER A 97 -3.78 5.22 1.51
C SER A 97 -3.72 5.85 2.90
N MET A 98 -2.64 6.55 3.21
CA MET A 98 -2.49 7.24 4.50
C MET A 98 -3.40 8.47 4.59
N GLU A 99 -3.66 9.17 3.48
CA GLU A 99 -4.70 10.21 3.44
C GLU A 99 -6.09 9.64 3.78
N LYS A 100 -6.44 8.47 3.22
CA LYS A 100 -7.69 7.78 3.60
C LYS A 100 -7.70 7.38 5.06
N LEU A 101 -6.58 6.84 5.57
CA LEU A 101 -6.45 6.44 6.97
C LEU A 101 -6.61 7.63 7.92
N ASN A 102 -5.99 8.78 7.62
CA ASN A 102 -6.15 9.99 8.40
C ASN A 102 -7.61 10.47 8.43
N LYS A 103 -8.34 10.37 7.31
CA LYS A 103 -9.79 10.66 7.27
C LYS A 103 -10.59 9.71 8.16
N MET A 104 -10.24 8.41 8.19
CA MET A 104 -10.88 7.43 9.08
C MET A 104 -10.56 7.69 10.56
N LEU A 105 -9.35 8.13 10.85
CA LEU A 105 -8.96 8.56 12.19
C LEU A 105 -9.50 9.95 12.55
N ASN A 106 -10.03 10.69 11.58
CA ASN A 106 -10.49 12.08 11.72
C ASN A 106 -9.41 13.01 12.28
N VAL A 107 -8.21 12.91 11.73
CA VAL A 107 -7.06 13.74 12.06
C VAL A 107 -6.47 14.38 10.82
N GLU A 108 -5.88 15.56 10.98
CA GLU A 108 -4.99 16.14 9.99
C GLU A 108 -3.70 15.31 9.89
N PRO A 109 -2.98 15.34 8.74
CA PRO A 109 -1.73 14.62 8.59
C PRO A 109 -0.75 14.95 9.72
N LEU A 110 -0.35 13.93 10.46
CA LEU A 110 0.58 14.06 11.57
C LEU A 110 2.02 14.15 11.03
N GLY A 111 2.80 15.06 11.57
CA GLY A 111 4.20 15.22 11.17
C GLY A 111 5.07 14.03 11.59
N TRP A 112 6.13 13.77 10.83
CA TRP A 112 7.09 12.68 11.07
C TRP A 112 7.70 12.69 12.48
N ASN A 113 7.88 13.87 13.07
CA ASN A 113 8.38 14.05 14.44
C ASN A 113 7.48 13.40 15.50
N ARG A 114 6.20 13.16 15.19
CA ARG A 114 5.23 12.50 16.08
C ARG A 114 5.27 10.96 15.98
N LEU A 115 5.97 10.40 15.01
CA LEU A 115 6.14 8.94 14.92
C LEU A 115 6.77 8.41 16.21
N GLY A 116 6.24 7.31 16.72
CA GLY A 116 6.61 6.71 18.00
C GLY A 116 5.86 7.28 19.21
N SER A 117 5.04 8.33 19.05
CA SER A 117 4.22 8.87 20.14
C SER A 117 3.06 7.94 20.48
N THR A 118 2.73 7.87 21.77
CA THR A 118 1.66 7.02 22.31
C THR A 118 0.40 7.82 22.67
N ASP A 119 0.37 9.10 22.29
CA ASP A 119 -0.67 10.09 22.60
C ASP A 119 -1.18 10.82 21.34
N LEU A 120 -1.14 10.16 20.18
CA LEU A 120 -1.56 10.73 18.91
C LEU A 120 -3.06 10.99 18.84
N LEU A 121 -3.84 10.14 19.51
CA LEU A 121 -5.29 10.22 19.60
C LEU A 121 -5.70 10.36 21.07
N GLU A 122 -6.38 11.44 21.42
CA GLU A 122 -6.87 11.68 22.78
C GLU A 122 -8.10 10.79 23.08
N ALA A 123 -8.26 10.42 24.34
CA ALA A 123 -9.47 9.73 24.79
C ALA A 123 -10.71 10.59 24.52
N GLY A 124 -11.75 9.99 23.98
CA GLY A 124 -12.97 10.69 23.56
C GLY A 124 -12.93 11.31 22.16
N HIS A 125 -11.78 11.31 21.48
CA HIS A 125 -11.66 11.77 20.10
C HIS A 125 -12.62 10.97 19.18
N GLN A 126 -13.42 11.69 18.37
CA GLN A 126 -14.39 11.09 17.47
C GLN A 126 -13.69 10.59 16.21
N LEU A 127 -13.78 9.30 15.93
CA LEU A 127 -13.28 8.70 14.71
C LEU A 127 -14.22 8.98 13.52
N GLY A 128 -13.66 9.02 12.33
CA GLY A 128 -14.39 9.12 11.08
C GLY A 128 -15.02 7.79 10.66
N LYS A 129 -15.59 7.77 9.46
CA LYS A 129 -16.18 6.56 8.89
C LYS A 129 -15.09 5.59 8.46
N SER A 130 -15.18 4.34 8.90
CA SER A 130 -14.25 3.28 8.48
C SER A 130 -14.55 2.82 7.05
N GLU A 131 -13.49 2.61 6.27
CA GLU A 131 -13.52 2.12 4.89
C GLU A 131 -12.44 1.06 4.70
N LEU A 132 -12.52 0.28 3.61
CA LEU A 132 -11.42 -0.60 3.23
C LEU A 132 -10.29 0.25 2.62
N LEU A 133 -9.09 0.13 3.17
CA LEU A 133 -7.90 0.80 2.62
C LEU A 133 -7.45 0.19 1.30
N PHE A 134 -7.59 -1.11 1.17
CA PHE A 134 -7.16 -1.88 0.00
C PHE A 134 -8.29 -2.82 -0.41
N GLU A 135 -8.52 -2.87 -1.71
CA GLU A 135 -9.47 -3.80 -2.33
C GLU A 135 -8.69 -4.85 -3.12
N LYS A 136 -9.27 -6.04 -3.25
CA LYS A 136 -8.73 -7.06 -4.15
C LYS A 136 -8.86 -6.57 -5.58
N ILE A 137 -7.77 -6.62 -6.34
CA ILE A 137 -7.79 -6.33 -7.76
C ILE A 137 -8.36 -7.54 -8.48
N GLU A 138 -9.49 -7.37 -9.17
CA GLU A 138 -10.13 -8.42 -9.96
C GLU A 138 -9.37 -8.65 -11.27
N ASP A 139 -9.37 -9.90 -11.75
CA ASP A 139 -8.64 -10.31 -12.95
C ASP A 139 -9.05 -9.50 -14.18
N SER A 140 -10.32 -9.12 -14.30
CA SER A 140 -10.83 -8.28 -15.40
C SER A 140 -10.15 -6.91 -15.46
N VAL A 141 -9.76 -6.34 -14.33
CA VAL A 141 -9.01 -5.06 -14.28
C VAL A 141 -7.60 -5.26 -14.80
N ILE A 142 -6.97 -6.39 -14.44
CA ILE A 142 -5.64 -6.77 -14.93
C ILE A 142 -5.67 -6.96 -16.44
N GLU A 143 -6.64 -7.73 -16.95
CA GLU A 143 -6.83 -7.98 -18.39
C GLU A 143 -7.01 -6.67 -19.17
N ALA A 144 -7.84 -5.75 -18.66
CA ALA A 144 -8.05 -4.44 -19.28
C ALA A 144 -6.74 -3.62 -19.36
N GLN A 145 -5.89 -3.66 -18.32
CA GLN A 145 -4.60 -2.98 -18.34
C GLN A 145 -3.61 -3.64 -19.30
N VAL A 146 -3.58 -4.97 -19.35
CA VAL A 146 -2.75 -5.72 -20.31
C VAL A 146 -3.18 -5.38 -21.74
N GLN A 147 -4.47 -5.37 -22.04
CA GLN A 147 -4.99 -5.01 -23.37
C GLN A 147 -4.59 -3.58 -23.74
N LYS A 148 -4.72 -2.63 -22.84
CA LYS A 148 -4.27 -1.24 -23.06
C LYS A 148 -2.79 -1.15 -23.40
N LEU A 149 -1.94 -1.93 -22.74
CA LEU A 149 -0.50 -1.98 -23.04
C LEU A 149 -0.24 -2.54 -24.45
N LEU A 150 -0.94 -3.61 -24.83
CA LEU A 150 -0.83 -4.22 -26.17
C LEU A 150 -1.29 -3.24 -27.26
N ASP A 151 -2.41 -2.57 -27.06
CA ASP A 151 -2.93 -1.57 -28.00
C ASP A 151 -1.95 -0.38 -28.15
N THR A 152 -1.38 0.10 -27.04
CA THR A 152 -0.37 1.16 -27.07
C THR A 152 0.89 0.72 -27.81
N LYS A 153 1.36 -0.53 -27.57
CA LYS A 153 2.50 -1.10 -28.27
C LYS A 153 2.25 -1.13 -29.77
N LYS A 154 1.09 -1.67 -30.21
CA LYS A 154 0.70 -1.75 -31.61
C LYS A 154 0.62 -0.36 -32.26
N ALA A 155 0.00 0.62 -31.58
CA ALA A 155 -0.09 1.99 -32.07
C ALA A 155 1.32 2.63 -32.24
N ASN A 156 2.24 2.37 -31.32
CA ASN A 156 3.62 2.87 -31.41
C ASN A 156 4.40 2.18 -32.55
N GLU A 157 4.21 0.90 -32.77
CA GLU A 157 4.81 0.17 -33.89
C GLU A 157 4.30 0.69 -35.23
N GLU A 158 3.00 0.92 -35.37
CA GLU A 158 2.38 1.51 -36.55
C GLU A 158 2.87 2.95 -36.80
N ALA A 159 2.95 3.78 -35.76
CA ALA A 159 3.42 5.18 -35.87
C ALA A 159 4.90 5.28 -36.25
N ASN A 160 5.69 4.29 -35.83
CA ASN A 160 7.12 4.25 -36.15
C ASN A 160 7.43 3.46 -37.42
N TYR A 161 6.42 2.85 -38.04
CA TYR A 161 6.62 2.10 -39.27
C TYR A 161 7.06 3.02 -40.40
N ARG A 162 8.23 2.77 -40.93
CA ARG A 162 8.73 3.43 -42.15
C ARG A 162 8.76 2.40 -43.26
N ALA A 163 7.97 2.63 -44.30
CA ALA A 163 8.04 1.83 -45.51
C ALA A 163 9.47 1.88 -46.08
N LYS A 164 9.95 0.75 -46.54
CA LYS A 164 11.23 0.74 -47.27
C LYS A 164 11.09 1.62 -48.49
N PRO A 165 12.17 2.36 -48.87
CA PRO A 165 12.14 3.20 -50.06
C PRO A 165 11.81 2.33 -51.28
N ILE A 166 10.99 2.91 -52.18
CA ILE A 166 10.69 2.27 -53.47
C ILE A 166 11.99 2.09 -54.22
N ARG A 167 12.25 0.89 -54.67
CA ARG A 167 13.42 0.59 -55.53
C ARG A 167 13.17 1.19 -56.93
N GLU A 168 14.26 1.34 -57.66
CA GLU A 168 14.21 1.74 -59.06
C GLU A 168 13.32 0.80 -59.85
N ASN A 169 12.66 1.34 -60.91
CA ASN A 169 11.84 0.54 -61.79
C ASN A 169 12.73 -0.48 -62.51
N ILE A 170 12.23 -1.67 -62.65
CA ILE A 170 12.85 -2.73 -63.46
C ILE A 170 12.20 -2.75 -64.84
N GLU A 171 12.93 -3.12 -65.85
CA GLU A 171 12.40 -3.34 -67.19
C GLU A 171 11.50 -4.59 -67.22
N PHE A 172 10.54 -4.65 -68.16
CA PHE A 172 9.60 -5.76 -68.26
C PHE A 172 10.32 -7.10 -68.43
N ASP A 173 11.41 -7.12 -69.17
CA ASP A 173 12.24 -8.32 -69.39
C ASP A 173 12.89 -8.84 -68.10
N ASP A 174 13.19 -7.95 -67.12
CA ASP A 174 13.70 -8.37 -65.83
C ASP A 174 12.56 -8.97 -64.98
N PHE A 175 11.36 -8.42 -65.10
CA PHE A 175 10.18 -8.98 -64.41
C PHE A 175 9.85 -10.39 -64.96
N MET A 176 9.94 -10.60 -66.23
CA MET A 176 9.70 -11.91 -66.90
C MET A 176 10.68 -13.03 -66.49
N LYS A 177 11.80 -12.69 -65.91
CA LYS A 177 12.76 -13.65 -65.30
C LYS A 177 12.30 -14.20 -63.97
N LEU A 178 11.24 -13.62 -63.36
CA LEU A 178 10.71 -14.06 -62.07
C LEU A 178 9.70 -15.20 -62.31
N ASP A 179 9.92 -16.34 -61.69
CA ASP A 179 8.93 -17.46 -61.60
C ASP A 179 8.09 -17.27 -60.33
N ILE A 180 6.97 -16.59 -60.45
CA ILE A 180 6.06 -16.30 -59.30
C ILE A 180 5.01 -17.39 -59.27
N ARG A 181 5.03 -18.22 -58.23
CA ARG A 181 4.07 -19.30 -58.00
C ARG A 181 3.26 -19.07 -56.74
N VAL A 182 1.99 -19.42 -56.78
CA VAL A 182 1.13 -19.46 -55.59
C VAL A 182 1.31 -20.84 -54.94
N GLY A 183 1.61 -20.81 -53.63
CA GLY A 183 1.71 -22.03 -52.81
C GLY A 183 0.72 -21.98 -51.66
N THR A 184 0.26 -23.14 -51.22
CA THR A 184 -0.50 -23.29 -49.98
C THR A 184 0.48 -23.64 -48.89
N VAL A 185 0.46 -22.88 -47.79
CA VAL A 185 1.20 -23.22 -46.58
C VAL A 185 0.47 -24.39 -45.93
N LEU A 186 1.12 -25.54 -45.86
CA LEU A 186 0.68 -26.67 -45.05
C LEU A 186 1.35 -26.57 -43.70
N GLU A 187 0.54 -26.68 -42.61
CA GLU A 187 1.05 -26.72 -41.23
C GLU A 187 1.97 -27.92 -41.03
#